data_cd9eace08003cf9db04095d7302a92f6
#
_entry.id   cd9eace08003cf9db04095d7302a92f6
#
_cell.length_a   1.000
_cell.length_b   1.000
_cell.length_c   1.000
_cell.angle_alpha   90.00
_cell.angle_beta   90.00
_cell.angle_gamma   90.00
#
_symmetry.space_group_name_H-M   'P 1'
#
loop_
_entity.id
_entity.type
_entity.pdbx_description
1 polymer ?
#
loop_
_entity_poly.entity_id
_entity_poly.type
_entity_poly.pdbx_seq_one_letter_code
_entity_poly.pdbx_strand_id
1 'polypeptide(L)'
;MPVKNFSSIGGYSVAATEVLNTSRALKNISAMHMVSDHFTDANKDIFILKRQTDAANNTMQLSLDGTTPLATNTPPLANDSVAFASATIFGQETSNNTYVYAAKFDLVITTSSTGTPTVASERKIIVRNNPPGQETWNVVPAAITIGAAPFFTFQVSSVTTTSTVKWVGNLELTVVT
;
A
#
# COMPACT_ATOMS: atom_id res chain seq x y z
N MET A 1 -23.86 -26.70 -17.40
CA MET A 1 -24.12 -26.75 -15.96
C MET A 1 -24.87 -25.48 -15.55
N PRO A 2 -25.95 -25.55 -14.77
CA PRO A 2 -26.61 -24.35 -14.30
C PRO A 2 -25.67 -23.59 -13.35
N VAL A 3 -25.47 -22.31 -13.61
CA VAL A 3 -24.74 -21.41 -12.69
C VAL A 3 -25.60 -21.31 -11.42
N LYS A 4 -25.12 -21.83 -10.30
CA LYS A 4 -25.77 -21.66 -9.01
C LYS A 4 -25.44 -20.24 -8.52
N ASN A 5 -26.44 -19.37 -8.48
CA ASN A 5 -26.32 -18.09 -7.80
C ASN A 5 -26.08 -18.33 -6.30
N PHE A 6 -24.99 -17.82 -5.79
CA PHE A 6 -24.73 -17.84 -4.36
C PHE A 6 -25.51 -16.69 -3.71
N SER A 7 -26.40 -17.02 -2.78
CA SER A 7 -27.15 -16.04 -2.00
C SER A 7 -26.81 -16.23 -0.51
N SER A 8 -26.32 -15.17 0.13
CA SER A 8 -26.09 -15.15 1.58
C SER A 8 -26.82 -13.98 2.21
N ILE A 9 -27.69 -14.29 3.19
CA ILE A 9 -28.44 -13.29 3.96
C ILE A 9 -27.57 -12.70 5.08
N GLY A 10 -26.58 -13.46 5.56
CA GLY A 10 -25.72 -13.10 6.70
C GLY A 10 -24.33 -12.56 6.34
N GLY A 11 -24.05 -12.28 5.04
CA GLY A 11 -22.71 -11.94 4.58
C GLY A 11 -21.90 -13.18 4.18
N TYR A 12 -20.65 -12.99 3.75
CA TYR A 12 -19.73 -14.04 3.35
C TYR A 12 -18.44 -13.96 4.17
N SER A 13 -18.01 -15.09 4.73
CA SER A 13 -16.79 -15.16 5.55
C SER A 13 -15.84 -16.22 5.02
N VAL A 14 -14.54 -15.94 5.09
CA VAL A 14 -13.47 -16.89 4.81
C VAL A 14 -12.66 -17.07 6.09
N ALA A 15 -12.49 -18.33 6.52
CA ALA A 15 -11.76 -18.67 7.75
C ALA A 15 -12.24 -17.85 8.98
N ALA A 16 -13.57 -17.73 9.19
CA ALA A 16 -14.23 -16.96 10.24
C ALA A 16 -14.04 -15.43 10.15
N THR A 17 -13.42 -14.91 9.09
CA THR A 17 -13.30 -13.46 8.84
C THR A 17 -14.41 -13.02 7.89
N GLU A 18 -15.23 -12.04 8.31
CA GLU A 18 -16.27 -11.49 7.45
C GLU A 18 -15.64 -10.67 6.31
N VAL A 19 -15.89 -11.10 5.07
CA VAL A 19 -15.35 -10.45 3.85
C VAL A 19 -16.43 -9.60 3.18
N LEU A 20 -17.69 -10.04 3.23
CA LEU A 20 -18.85 -9.31 2.75
C LEU A 20 -19.89 -9.25 3.87
N ASN A 21 -20.18 -8.04 4.37
CA ASN A 21 -21.13 -7.86 5.46
C ASN A 21 -22.58 -7.84 4.97
N THR A 22 -23.52 -7.81 5.93
CA THR A 22 -24.97 -7.72 5.67
C THR A 22 -25.39 -6.46 4.90
N SER A 23 -24.59 -5.39 4.94
CA SER A 23 -24.79 -4.15 4.17
C SER A 23 -24.15 -4.20 2.78
N ARG A 24 -23.69 -5.37 2.32
CA ARG A 24 -23.02 -5.61 1.03
C ARG A 24 -21.69 -4.85 0.86
N ALA A 25 -21.05 -4.46 1.96
CA ALA A 25 -19.74 -3.83 1.95
C ALA A 25 -18.64 -4.89 2.08
N LEU A 26 -17.59 -4.76 1.27
CA LEU A 26 -16.37 -5.55 1.42
C LEU A 26 -15.63 -5.11 2.69
N LYS A 27 -15.26 -6.07 3.53
CA LYS A 27 -14.49 -5.86 4.76
C LYS A 27 -13.25 -6.72 4.77
N ASN A 28 -12.26 -6.31 5.56
CA ASN A 28 -11.03 -7.06 5.78
C ASN A 28 -10.26 -7.36 4.48
N ILE A 29 -10.44 -6.51 3.46
CA ILE A 29 -9.72 -6.60 2.19
C ILE A 29 -8.56 -5.62 2.24
N SER A 30 -7.32 -6.12 2.20
CA SER A 30 -6.09 -5.31 2.12
C SER A 30 -5.52 -5.23 0.71
N ALA A 31 -5.95 -6.14 -0.18
CA ALA A 31 -5.54 -6.18 -1.58
C ALA A 31 -6.67 -6.68 -2.49
N MET A 32 -6.69 -6.20 -3.72
CA MET A 32 -7.56 -6.67 -4.81
C MET A 32 -6.71 -6.86 -6.05
N HIS A 33 -6.79 -8.03 -6.67
CA HIS A 33 -6.08 -8.38 -7.90
C HIS A 33 -7.07 -8.51 -9.05
N MET A 34 -6.79 -7.81 -10.16
CA MET A 34 -7.62 -7.81 -11.37
C MET A 34 -6.76 -8.21 -12.57
N VAL A 35 -7.18 -9.27 -13.25
CA VAL A 35 -6.51 -9.80 -14.45
C VAL A 35 -7.49 -9.75 -15.62
N SER A 36 -6.97 -9.51 -16.83
CA SER A 36 -7.74 -9.59 -18.06
C SER A 36 -7.44 -10.91 -18.78
N ASP A 37 -8.48 -11.60 -19.23
CA ASP A 37 -8.32 -12.82 -20.04
C ASP A 37 -7.67 -12.56 -21.41
N HIS A 38 -7.68 -11.30 -21.87
CA HIS A 38 -7.09 -10.92 -23.16
C HIS A 38 -5.61 -10.54 -23.09
N PHE A 39 -5.16 -10.09 -21.92
CA PHE A 39 -3.78 -9.68 -21.65
C PHE A 39 -3.32 -10.36 -20.36
N THR A 40 -2.83 -11.59 -20.48
CA THR A 40 -2.37 -12.40 -19.34
C THR A 40 -1.05 -11.88 -18.76
N ASP A 41 -0.36 -11.04 -19.49
CA ASP A 41 0.88 -10.33 -19.13
C ASP A 41 0.65 -8.96 -18.52
N ALA A 42 -0.61 -8.54 -18.35
CA ALA A 42 -0.97 -7.28 -17.71
C ALA A 42 -2.00 -7.49 -16.60
N ASN A 43 -1.75 -6.88 -15.44
CA ASN A 43 -2.65 -6.91 -14.30
C ASN A 43 -2.76 -5.55 -13.60
N LYS A 44 -3.85 -5.36 -12.87
CA LYS A 44 -4.03 -4.22 -11.99
C LYS A 44 -4.31 -4.70 -10.57
N ASP A 45 -3.54 -4.19 -9.62
CA ASP A 45 -3.67 -4.48 -8.21
C ASP A 45 -3.99 -3.22 -7.42
N ILE A 46 -4.82 -3.34 -6.40
CA ILE A 46 -5.13 -2.29 -5.45
C ILE A 46 -4.79 -2.78 -4.05
N PHE A 47 -4.00 -1.99 -3.32
CA PHE A 47 -3.52 -2.32 -1.98
C PHE A 47 -3.84 -1.22 -0.98
N ILE A 48 -4.19 -1.62 0.25
CA ILE A 48 -4.28 -0.71 1.39
C ILE A 48 -3.08 -0.99 2.29
N LEU A 49 -2.16 -0.04 2.32
CA LEU A 49 -0.94 -0.08 3.12
C LEU A 49 -1.13 0.68 4.42
N LYS A 50 -0.47 0.27 5.49
CA LYS A 50 -0.56 0.92 6.79
C LYS A 50 0.72 0.76 7.60
N ARG A 51 0.94 1.67 8.55
CA ARG A 51 2.02 1.62 9.54
C ARG A 51 1.78 2.65 10.64
N GLN A 52 2.49 2.49 11.75
CA GLN A 52 2.65 3.53 12.77
C GLN A 52 4.11 3.91 12.88
N THR A 53 4.38 5.19 13.12
CA THR A 53 5.67 5.72 13.55
C THR A 53 5.50 6.39 14.92
N ASP A 54 6.58 6.41 15.69
CA ASP A 54 6.66 7.03 17.02
C ASP A 54 8.09 7.54 17.28
N ALA A 55 8.37 8.02 18.48
CA ALA A 55 9.69 8.54 18.84
C ALA A 55 10.81 7.49 18.71
N ALA A 56 10.52 6.22 18.98
CA ALA A 56 11.49 5.12 18.91
C ALA A 56 11.63 4.57 17.48
N ASN A 57 10.53 4.57 16.71
CA ASN A 57 10.43 4.01 15.37
C ASN A 57 9.95 5.10 14.40
N ASN A 58 10.76 6.15 14.26
CA ASN A 58 10.38 7.36 13.52
C ASN A 58 10.46 7.22 11.98
N THR A 59 11.03 6.13 11.48
CA THR A 59 11.14 5.85 10.05
C THR A 59 10.82 4.38 9.78
N MET A 60 9.74 4.12 9.06
CA MET A 60 9.19 2.79 8.85
C MET A 60 8.67 2.62 7.43
N GLN A 61 8.61 1.37 6.95
CA GLN A 61 7.98 1.04 5.67
C GLN A 61 6.54 0.59 5.89
N LEU A 62 5.64 0.99 4.98
CA LEU A 62 4.25 0.56 4.98
C LEU A 62 4.14 -0.92 4.58
N SER A 63 3.12 -1.61 5.09
CA SER A 63 2.78 -2.98 4.72
C SER A 63 1.26 -3.20 4.74
N LEU A 64 0.78 -4.33 4.24
CA LEU A 64 -0.65 -4.65 4.19
C LEU A 64 -1.26 -4.83 5.60
N ASP A 65 -0.50 -5.29 6.56
CA ASP A 65 -0.93 -5.57 7.93
C ASP A 65 -0.41 -4.57 8.97
N GLY A 66 0.46 -3.64 8.57
CA GLY A 66 1.05 -2.62 9.45
C GLY A 66 2.27 -3.10 10.24
N THR A 67 2.81 -4.28 9.94
CA THR A 67 4.04 -4.81 10.55
C THR A 67 5.27 -4.56 9.67
N THR A 68 6.42 -5.11 10.02
CA THR A 68 7.62 -5.04 9.18
C THR A 68 7.36 -5.73 7.83
N PRO A 69 7.78 -5.13 6.70
CA PRO A 69 7.61 -5.74 5.37
C PRO A 69 8.21 -7.14 5.28
N LEU A 70 7.38 -8.06 4.81
CA LEU A 70 7.69 -9.45 4.50
C LEU A 70 7.11 -9.78 3.12
N ALA A 71 7.53 -10.87 2.51
CA ALA A 71 7.00 -11.33 1.23
C ALA A 71 5.48 -11.58 1.22
N THR A 72 4.89 -11.85 2.39
CA THR A 72 3.46 -12.14 2.56
C THR A 72 2.59 -10.89 2.82
N ASN A 73 3.21 -9.75 3.16
CA ASN A 73 2.48 -8.52 3.54
C ASN A 73 2.95 -7.27 2.80
N THR A 74 3.70 -7.41 1.70
CA THR A 74 4.19 -6.30 0.89
C THR A 74 3.74 -6.50 -0.56
N PRO A 75 3.28 -5.46 -1.28
CA PRO A 75 2.90 -5.55 -2.68
C PRO A 75 4.01 -6.14 -3.54
N PRO A 76 3.78 -7.30 -4.19
CA PRO A 76 4.78 -7.93 -5.04
C PRO A 76 4.90 -7.23 -6.39
N LEU A 77 6.08 -7.32 -6.99
CA LEU A 77 6.33 -6.98 -8.39
C LEU A 77 6.75 -8.26 -9.13
N ALA A 78 6.49 -8.32 -10.43
CA ALA A 78 7.02 -9.39 -11.27
C ALA A 78 8.47 -9.08 -11.66
N ASN A 79 9.28 -10.11 -11.88
CA ASN A 79 10.59 -9.95 -12.53
C ASN A 79 10.40 -9.51 -13.98
N ASP A 80 11.38 -8.79 -14.51
CA ASP A 80 11.40 -8.32 -15.91
C ASP A 80 10.12 -7.58 -16.31
N SER A 81 9.66 -6.69 -15.43
CA SER A 81 8.40 -5.98 -15.57
C SER A 81 8.54 -4.46 -15.49
N VAL A 82 7.52 -3.79 -16.01
CA VAL A 82 7.29 -2.35 -15.82
C VAL A 82 5.96 -2.17 -15.09
N ALA A 83 5.97 -1.42 -14.01
CA ALA A 83 4.77 -1.09 -13.27
C ALA A 83 4.55 0.44 -13.26
N PHE A 84 3.30 0.85 -13.51
CA PHE A 84 2.84 2.18 -13.18
C PHE A 84 2.14 2.13 -11.82
N ALA A 85 2.63 2.94 -10.89
CA ALA A 85 2.08 3.03 -9.54
C ALA A 85 1.43 4.40 -9.33
N SER A 86 0.17 4.42 -8.90
CA SER A 86 -0.51 5.62 -8.43
C SER A 86 -0.88 5.42 -6.95
N ALA A 87 -0.53 6.39 -6.09
CA ALA A 87 -0.78 6.25 -4.67
C ALA A 87 -1.25 7.55 -4.02
N THR A 88 -2.05 7.40 -2.96
CA THR A 88 -2.35 8.47 -2.01
C THR A 88 -1.94 8.01 -0.62
N ILE A 89 -1.04 8.74 0.01
CA ILE A 89 -0.57 8.44 1.36
C ILE A 89 -1.06 9.52 2.31
N PHE A 90 -1.62 9.10 3.43
CA PHE A 90 -2.13 9.95 4.50
C PHE A 90 -1.48 9.56 5.83
N GLY A 91 -1.02 10.57 6.58
CA GLY A 91 -0.51 10.42 7.94
C GLY A 91 -1.27 11.34 8.89
N GLN A 92 -1.60 10.84 10.08
CA GLN A 92 -2.31 11.60 11.12
C GLN A 92 -1.75 11.26 12.50
N GLU A 93 -1.51 12.30 13.30
CA GLU A 93 -1.19 12.12 14.72
C GLU A 93 -2.41 11.57 15.47
N THR A 94 -2.17 10.61 16.38
CA THR A 94 -3.25 9.91 17.10
C THR A 94 -3.90 10.75 18.18
N SER A 95 -3.17 11.71 18.75
CA SER A 95 -3.65 12.60 19.84
C SER A 95 -4.29 13.89 19.32
N ASN A 96 -3.98 14.29 18.08
CA ASN A 96 -4.50 15.53 17.51
C ASN A 96 -4.74 15.42 16.00
N ASN A 97 -5.99 15.46 15.58
CA ASN A 97 -6.40 15.30 14.19
C ASN A 97 -6.13 16.52 13.30
N THR A 98 -5.60 17.62 13.83
CA THR A 98 -5.20 18.79 13.04
C THR A 98 -3.82 18.60 12.42
N TYR A 99 -2.98 17.72 12.98
CA TYR A 99 -1.65 17.43 12.48
C TYR A 99 -1.73 16.27 11.48
N VAL A 100 -1.55 16.62 10.23
CA VAL A 100 -1.75 15.69 9.10
C VAL A 100 -0.71 15.88 8.02
N TYR A 101 -0.42 14.78 7.34
CA TYR A 101 0.33 14.73 6.08
C TYR A 101 -0.53 14.06 5.01
N ALA A 102 -0.54 14.61 3.81
CA ALA A 102 -1.19 13.98 2.66
C ALA A 102 -0.39 14.24 1.39
N ALA A 103 -0.10 13.19 0.64
CA ALA A 103 0.59 13.29 -0.64
C ALA A 103 0.02 12.31 -1.66
N LYS A 104 0.12 12.69 -2.94
CA LYS A 104 -0.15 11.83 -4.10
C LYS A 104 1.16 11.53 -4.81
N PHE A 105 1.23 10.32 -5.37
CA PHE A 105 2.38 9.84 -6.13
C PHE A 105 1.91 9.22 -7.44
N ASP A 106 2.64 9.50 -8.51
CA ASP A 106 2.59 8.80 -9.78
C ASP A 106 4.02 8.35 -10.10
N LEU A 107 4.23 7.06 -10.30
CA LEU A 107 5.55 6.45 -10.38
C LEU A 107 5.63 5.47 -11.57
N VAL A 108 6.81 5.36 -12.15
CA VAL A 108 7.18 4.23 -13.01
C VAL A 108 8.24 3.43 -12.28
N ILE A 109 7.99 2.14 -12.12
CA ILE A 109 8.89 1.18 -11.47
C ILE A 109 9.30 0.16 -12.52
N THR A 110 10.58 -0.09 -12.64
CA THR A 110 11.13 -1.15 -13.49
C THR A 110 11.74 -2.23 -12.62
N THR A 111 11.58 -3.48 -13.01
CA THR A 111 12.19 -4.62 -12.34
C THR A 111 13.07 -5.37 -13.32
N SER A 112 14.31 -5.64 -12.94
CA SER A 112 15.24 -6.42 -13.78
C SER A 112 14.82 -7.89 -13.81
N SER A 113 15.38 -8.65 -14.76
CA SER A 113 15.21 -10.11 -14.85
C SER A 113 15.75 -10.84 -13.61
N THR A 114 16.66 -10.22 -12.85
CA THR A 114 17.18 -10.73 -11.57
C THR A 114 16.38 -10.30 -10.35
N GLY A 115 15.23 -9.62 -10.54
CA GLY A 115 14.35 -9.22 -9.45
C GLY A 115 14.79 -7.95 -8.69
N THR A 116 15.61 -7.08 -9.30
CA THR A 116 15.98 -5.80 -8.68
C THR A 116 15.01 -4.71 -9.11
N PRO A 117 14.15 -4.19 -8.20
CA PRO A 117 13.23 -3.12 -8.54
C PRO A 117 13.90 -1.75 -8.42
N THR A 118 13.51 -0.83 -9.30
CA THR A 118 14.02 0.55 -9.34
C THR A 118 12.88 1.52 -9.63
N VAL A 119 12.78 2.62 -8.89
CA VAL A 119 11.89 3.73 -9.24
C VAL A 119 12.54 4.52 -10.36
N ALA A 120 12.04 4.34 -11.58
CA ALA A 120 12.60 4.96 -12.79
C ALA A 120 12.12 6.40 -12.98
N SER A 121 10.92 6.72 -12.50
CA SER A 121 10.34 8.07 -12.56
C SER A 121 9.40 8.30 -11.37
N GLU A 122 9.38 9.53 -10.87
CA GLU A 122 8.54 9.92 -9.73
C GLU A 122 7.93 11.31 -9.97
N ARG A 123 6.62 11.41 -9.70
CA ARG A 123 5.92 12.66 -9.47
C ARG A 123 5.28 12.62 -8.09
N LYS A 124 5.67 13.54 -7.21
CA LYS A 124 5.11 13.70 -5.88
C LYS A 124 4.38 15.03 -5.76
N ILE A 125 3.16 15.02 -5.27
CA ILE A 125 2.36 16.21 -4.97
C ILE A 125 2.00 16.18 -3.49
N ILE A 126 2.57 17.10 -2.72
CA ILE A 126 2.19 17.29 -1.31
C ILE A 126 0.91 18.12 -1.28
N VAL A 127 -0.18 17.50 -0.81
CA VAL A 127 -1.49 18.13 -0.66
C VAL A 127 -1.59 18.86 0.67
N ARG A 128 -1.04 18.27 1.73
CA ARG A 128 -0.97 18.82 3.06
C ARG A 128 0.28 18.34 3.77
N ASN A 129 0.98 19.24 4.46
CA ASN A 129 2.08 18.89 5.36
C ASN A 129 2.00 19.85 6.55
N ASN A 130 1.46 19.37 7.65
CA ASN A 130 1.23 20.16 8.87
C ASN A 130 1.57 19.33 10.10
N PRO A 131 2.86 18.98 10.32
CA PRO A 131 3.29 18.32 11.55
C PRO A 131 3.30 19.31 12.73
N PRO A 132 3.27 18.82 13.98
CA PRO A 132 3.36 19.70 15.15
C PRO A 132 4.78 20.24 15.35
N GLY A 133 4.87 21.50 15.79
CA GLY A 133 6.13 22.11 16.26
C GLY A 133 7.27 22.03 15.24
N GLN A 134 8.35 21.36 15.64
CA GLN A 134 9.58 21.17 14.84
C GLN A 134 9.66 19.78 14.16
N GLU A 135 8.59 18.99 14.20
CA GLU A 135 8.56 17.69 13.57
C GLU A 135 8.66 17.79 12.04
N THR A 136 9.31 16.79 11.46
CA THR A 136 9.40 16.65 9.99
C THR A 136 8.77 15.33 9.57
N TRP A 137 7.67 15.43 8.82
CA TRP A 137 6.99 14.27 8.25
C TRP A 137 7.28 14.16 6.76
N ASN A 138 7.59 12.95 6.32
CA ASN A 138 7.89 12.69 4.91
C ASN A 138 7.45 11.30 4.49
N VAL A 139 7.26 11.16 3.18
CA VAL A 139 6.99 9.89 2.50
C VAL A 139 7.86 9.81 1.26
N VAL A 140 8.52 8.68 1.07
CA VAL A 140 9.30 8.38 -0.14
C VAL A 140 8.93 7.00 -0.68
N PRO A 141 8.93 6.78 -2.00
CA PRO A 141 8.74 5.46 -2.58
C PRO A 141 9.92 4.55 -2.21
N ALA A 142 9.63 3.27 -1.99
CA ALA A 142 10.63 2.27 -1.62
C ALA A 142 10.44 1.01 -2.47
N ALA A 143 11.30 0.86 -3.48
CA ALA A 143 11.46 -0.38 -4.23
C ALA A 143 12.46 -1.26 -3.46
N ILE A 144 12.03 -2.43 -3.02
CA ILE A 144 12.78 -3.30 -2.11
C ILE A 144 12.84 -4.73 -2.62
N THR A 145 13.86 -5.47 -2.18
CA THR A 145 13.98 -6.91 -2.42
C THR A 145 13.86 -7.65 -1.09
N ILE A 146 12.97 -8.65 -1.03
CA ILE A 146 12.82 -9.53 0.14
C ILE A 146 13.15 -10.95 -0.31
N GLY A 147 14.27 -11.49 0.19
CA GLY A 147 14.85 -12.68 -0.40
C GLY A 147 15.38 -12.40 -1.80
N ALA A 148 14.87 -13.10 -2.82
CA ALA A 148 15.19 -12.87 -4.23
C ALA A 148 14.03 -12.24 -5.03
N ALA A 149 12.92 -11.88 -4.38
CA ALA A 149 11.74 -11.35 -5.04
C ALA A 149 11.63 -9.83 -4.90
N PRO A 150 11.16 -9.11 -5.95
CA PRO A 150 10.96 -7.67 -5.92
C PRO A 150 9.61 -7.29 -5.30
N PHE A 151 9.62 -6.20 -4.53
CA PHE A 151 8.42 -5.64 -3.89
C PHE A 151 8.44 -4.11 -3.98
N PHE A 152 7.26 -3.52 -3.82
CA PHE A 152 7.12 -2.07 -3.75
C PHE A 152 6.33 -1.65 -2.52
N THR A 153 6.77 -0.56 -1.88
CA THR A 153 6.07 0.07 -0.77
C THR A 153 6.45 1.55 -0.67
N PHE A 154 6.06 2.20 0.42
CA PHE A 154 6.49 3.54 0.78
C PHE A 154 7.17 3.52 2.14
N GLN A 155 8.25 4.27 2.26
CA GLN A 155 8.86 4.60 3.55
C GLN A 155 8.25 5.89 4.06
N VAL A 156 7.75 5.86 5.29
CA VAL A 156 7.19 7.01 5.99
C VAL A 156 8.09 7.40 7.14
N SER A 157 8.17 8.69 7.43
CA SER A 157 8.96 9.18 8.56
C SER A 157 8.24 10.31 9.29
N SER A 158 8.44 10.35 10.63
CA SER A 158 8.00 11.40 11.52
C SER A 158 9.14 11.74 12.49
N VAL A 159 10.15 12.42 11.96
CA VAL A 159 11.38 12.75 12.72
C VAL A 159 11.06 13.79 13.80
N THR A 160 11.68 13.63 14.96
CA THR A 160 11.47 14.42 16.18
C THR A 160 10.08 14.34 16.80
N THR A 161 9.25 13.36 16.35
CA THR A 161 7.92 13.18 16.94
C THR A 161 8.00 12.73 18.40
N THR A 162 7.09 13.22 19.21
CA THR A 162 6.85 12.76 20.59
C THR A 162 5.54 11.95 20.69
N SER A 163 4.80 11.87 19.61
CA SER A 163 3.49 11.22 19.50
C SER A 163 3.51 10.09 18.49
N THR A 164 2.46 9.30 18.47
CA THR A 164 2.26 8.26 17.46
C THR A 164 1.57 8.84 16.23
N VAL A 165 2.12 8.57 15.05
CA VAL A 165 1.52 8.91 13.76
C VAL A 165 1.06 7.64 13.06
N LYS A 166 -0.23 7.59 12.69
CA LYS A 166 -0.81 6.53 11.86
C LYS A 166 -0.73 6.91 10.40
N TRP A 167 -0.19 6.00 9.60
CA TRP A 167 -0.04 6.13 8.16
C TRP A 167 -0.93 5.13 7.43
N VAL A 168 -1.62 5.60 6.41
CA VAL A 168 -2.43 4.78 5.51
C VAL A 168 -2.11 5.18 4.07
N GLY A 169 -1.87 4.18 3.22
CA GLY A 169 -1.65 4.33 1.80
C GLY A 169 -2.69 3.56 0.99
N ASN A 170 -3.27 4.19 -0.02
CA ASN A 170 -3.96 3.52 -1.10
C ASN A 170 -3.01 3.48 -2.30
N LEU A 171 -2.65 2.30 -2.75
CA LEU A 171 -1.72 2.06 -3.85
C LEU A 171 -2.42 1.26 -4.94
N GLU A 172 -2.40 1.78 -6.17
CA GLU A 172 -2.77 1.07 -7.38
C GLU A 172 -1.51 0.76 -8.18
N LEU A 173 -1.31 -0.50 -8.56
CA LEU A 173 -0.25 -0.96 -9.45
C LEU A 173 -0.88 -1.47 -10.75
N THR A 174 -0.44 -0.96 -11.89
CA THR A 174 -0.68 -1.58 -13.19
C THR A 174 0.65 -2.13 -13.67
N VAL A 175 0.74 -3.45 -13.79
CA VAL A 175 1.99 -4.17 -14.12
C VAL A 175 1.87 -4.77 -15.51
N VAL A 176 2.95 -4.68 -16.28
CA VAL A 176 3.15 -5.34 -17.58
C VAL A 176 4.46 -6.11 -17.52
N THR A 177 4.41 -7.42 -17.87
CA THR A 177 5.55 -8.35 -17.88
C THR A 177 5.94 -8.75 -19.29
#